data_dfc7547d4702aa87926d5d99034dbb33
#
_entry.id   dfc7547d4702aa87926d5d99034dbb33
#
_cell.length_a   1.000
_cell.length_b   1.000
_cell.length_c   1.000
_cell.angle_alpha   90.00
_cell.angle_beta   90.00
_cell.angle_gamma   90.00
#
_symmetry.space_group_name_H-M   'P 1'
#
loop_
_entity.id
_entity.type
_entity.pdbx_description
1 polymer ?
#
loop_
_entity_poly.entity_id
_entity_poly.type
_entity_poly.pdbx_seq_one_letter_code
_entity_poly.pdbx_strand_id
1 'polypeptide(L)'
;MSGEPKSAEECGADIVVNSTHKTLCSFTQSAVLNYNSDRVEQYILEDKLQAIQSTSPSYLLMASLDINADILEKHGEGSFSAWQANIEDFYAKAAAVEGLKLMEVPGAMDKTKINIDMSSYGIDGNQLEELLMEKGIYSELVTGNILMCMTGIGNTKADFERLLAALKSIAEERAFDKDGSD
;
A
#
# COMPACT_ATOMS: atom_id res chain seq x y z
N MET A 1 -5.49 2.80 14.73
CA MET A 1 -4.21 2.12 14.92
C MET A 1 -3.28 3.08 15.63
N SER A 2 -2.73 2.73 16.79
CA SER A 2 -1.81 3.59 17.54
C SER A 2 -0.45 3.58 16.84
N GLY A 3 0.04 4.74 16.40
CA GLY A 3 1.35 4.87 15.75
C GLY A 3 1.30 5.11 14.24
N GLU A 4 0.14 5.03 13.61
CA GLU A 4 -0.05 5.41 12.21
C GLU A 4 -0.15 6.95 12.08
N PRO A 5 0.27 7.53 10.95
CA PRO A 5 0.08 8.95 10.70
C PRO A 5 -1.41 9.31 10.69
N LYS A 6 -1.72 10.53 11.09
CA LYS A 6 -3.10 11.04 11.05
C LYS A 6 -3.63 11.02 9.63
N SER A 7 -4.91 10.70 9.48
CA SER A 7 -5.60 10.82 8.19
C SER A 7 -5.70 12.30 7.74
N ALA A 8 -6.01 12.53 6.47
CA ALA A 8 -6.22 13.88 5.95
C ALA A 8 -7.39 14.58 6.65
N GLU A 9 -8.44 13.83 6.98
CA GLU A 9 -9.59 14.31 7.75
C GLU A 9 -9.18 14.73 9.16
N GLU A 10 -8.38 13.92 9.87
CA GLU A 10 -7.84 14.25 11.20
C GLU A 10 -6.88 15.45 11.17
N CYS A 11 -6.27 15.72 10.02
CA CYS A 11 -5.45 16.90 9.77
C CYS A 11 -6.28 18.14 9.39
N GLY A 12 -7.61 18.01 9.30
CA GLY A 12 -8.53 19.11 9.03
C GLY A 12 -8.73 19.41 7.54
N ALA A 13 -8.52 18.43 6.66
CA ALA A 13 -8.85 18.59 5.25
C ALA A 13 -10.38 18.68 5.06
N ASP A 14 -10.83 19.63 4.26
CA ASP A 14 -12.25 19.87 4.00
C ASP A 14 -12.88 18.83 3.07
N ILE A 15 -12.10 18.36 2.09
CA ILE A 15 -12.52 17.39 1.10
C ILE A 15 -11.38 16.39 0.94
N VAL A 16 -11.71 15.10 1.03
CA VAL A 16 -10.74 14.00 0.88
C VAL A 16 -11.28 12.99 -0.11
N VAL A 17 -10.46 12.59 -1.08
CA VAL A 17 -10.79 11.54 -2.03
C VAL A 17 -9.95 10.30 -1.71
N ASN A 18 -10.61 9.21 -1.37
CA ASN A 18 -9.99 7.95 -0.99
C ASN A 18 -10.21 6.88 -2.06
N SER A 19 -9.14 6.37 -2.64
CA SER A 19 -9.16 5.23 -3.56
C SER A 19 -9.36 3.92 -2.78
N THR A 20 -10.60 3.55 -2.57
CA THR A 20 -10.97 2.36 -1.79
C THR A 20 -10.51 1.04 -2.44
N HIS A 21 -10.29 1.07 -3.75
CA HIS A 21 -9.80 -0.09 -4.51
C HIS A 21 -8.30 -0.41 -4.30
N LYS A 22 -7.51 0.50 -3.69
CA LYS A 22 -6.06 0.28 -3.51
C LYS A 22 -5.74 -0.51 -2.24
N THR A 23 -6.38 -0.18 -1.15
CA THR A 23 -6.07 -0.75 0.17
C THR A 23 -7.24 -1.49 0.82
N LEU A 24 -8.44 -1.29 0.32
CA LEU A 24 -9.66 -1.96 0.73
C LEU A 24 -10.14 -2.94 -0.35
N CYS A 25 -11.33 -3.52 -0.17
CA CYS A 25 -11.82 -4.63 -1.00
C CYS A 25 -12.75 -4.21 -2.15
N SER A 26 -12.84 -2.93 -2.51
CA SER A 26 -13.69 -2.50 -3.61
C SER A 26 -13.01 -2.68 -4.98
N PHE A 27 -13.80 -2.71 -6.06
CA PHE A 27 -13.29 -2.89 -7.42
C PHE A 27 -12.48 -1.68 -7.89
N THR A 28 -11.50 -1.91 -8.76
CA THR A 28 -10.71 -0.86 -9.42
C THR A 28 -11.61 0.21 -10.02
N GLN A 29 -11.19 1.46 -9.95
CA GLN A 29 -11.91 2.69 -10.32
C GLN A 29 -12.95 3.17 -9.29
N SER A 30 -13.19 2.45 -8.19
CA SER A 30 -14.05 2.94 -7.12
C SER A 30 -13.28 3.86 -6.17
N ALA A 31 -13.92 4.91 -5.73
CA ALA A 31 -13.40 5.86 -4.74
C ALA A 31 -14.54 6.45 -3.92
N VAL A 32 -14.21 6.98 -2.76
CA VAL A 32 -15.14 7.71 -1.90
C VAL A 32 -14.63 9.13 -1.73
N LEU A 33 -15.53 10.10 -1.85
CA LEU A 33 -15.28 11.49 -1.54
C LEU A 33 -15.89 11.78 -0.16
N ASN A 34 -15.04 12.14 0.79
CA ASN A 34 -15.45 12.59 2.11
C ASN A 34 -15.49 14.11 2.12
N TYR A 35 -16.61 14.67 2.55
CA TYR A 35 -16.82 16.10 2.70
C TYR A 35 -17.06 16.44 4.17
N ASN A 36 -16.25 17.33 4.72
CA ASN A 36 -16.37 17.82 6.08
C ASN A 36 -15.87 19.27 6.14
N SER A 37 -16.70 20.21 5.70
CA SER A 37 -16.28 21.60 5.55
C SER A 37 -17.38 22.60 5.88
N ASP A 38 -16.97 23.66 6.58
CA ASP A 38 -17.76 24.90 6.71
C ASP A 38 -17.29 25.99 5.73
N ARG A 39 -16.22 25.72 4.94
CA ARG A 39 -15.60 26.68 4.00
C ARG A 39 -16.03 26.45 2.56
N VAL A 40 -16.46 25.24 2.24
CA VAL A 40 -16.93 24.86 0.90
C VAL A 40 -18.42 24.60 0.98
N GLU A 41 -19.19 25.29 0.17
CA GLU A 41 -20.64 25.09 0.10
C GLU A 41 -20.95 23.73 -0.55
N GLN A 42 -21.67 22.87 0.17
CA GLN A 42 -21.99 21.51 -0.30
C GLN A 42 -22.69 21.51 -1.66
N TYR A 43 -23.65 22.41 -1.89
CA TYR A 43 -24.39 22.46 -3.16
C TYR A 43 -23.49 22.82 -4.36
N ILE A 44 -22.42 23.62 -4.14
CA ILE A 44 -21.43 23.93 -5.19
C ILE A 44 -20.62 22.69 -5.55
N LEU A 45 -20.21 21.92 -4.53
CA LEU A 45 -19.49 20.66 -4.75
C LEU A 45 -20.38 19.66 -5.53
N GLU A 46 -21.64 19.50 -5.12
CA GLU A 46 -22.59 18.62 -5.77
C GLU A 46 -22.84 19.04 -7.24
N ASP A 47 -23.02 20.33 -7.52
CA ASP A 47 -23.17 20.87 -8.89
C ASP A 47 -21.95 20.52 -9.76
N LYS A 48 -20.73 20.70 -9.22
CA LYS A 48 -19.51 20.36 -9.96
C LYS A 48 -19.36 18.86 -10.20
N LEU A 49 -19.70 18.03 -9.21
CA LEU A 49 -19.71 16.58 -9.35
C LEU A 49 -20.72 16.15 -10.42
N GLN A 50 -21.93 16.68 -10.43
CA GLN A 50 -22.92 16.39 -11.46
C GLN A 50 -22.47 16.75 -12.87
N ALA A 51 -21.70 17.83 -13.03
CA ALA A 51 -21.20 18.27 -14.33
C ALA A 51 -20.14 17.32 -14.93
N ILE A 52 -19.41 16.59 -14.09
CA ILE A 52 -18.29 15.72 -14.52
C ILE A 52 -18.58 14.22 -14.37
N GLN A 53 -19.58 13.85 -13.58
CA GLN A 53 -19.97 12.45 -13.38
C GLN A 53 -20.73 11.89 -14.59
N SER A 54 -20.60 10.57 -14.77
CA SER A 54 -21.44 9.84 -15.72
C SER A 54 -22.92 9.84 -15.28
N THR A 55 -23.83 10.02 -16.23
CA THR A 55 -25.27 9.86 -16.00
C THR A 55 -25.70 8.39 -15.90
N SER A 56 -24.79 7.45 -16.20
CA SER A 56 -25.03 6.00 -16.15
C SER A 56 -24.02 5.34 -15.20
N PRO A 57 -24.28 5.36 -13.89
CA PRO A 57 -23.36 4.78 -12.93
C PRO A 57 -23.23 3.26 -13.11
N SER A 58 -22.03 2.74 -12.87
CA SER A 58 -21.79 1.30 -12.85
C SER A 58 -22.35 0.69 -11.57
N TYR A 59 -23.42 -0.09 -11.68
CA TYR A 59 -23.97 -0.81 -10.53
C TYR A 59 -22.98 -1.83 -9.92
N LEU A 60 -22.05 -2.38 -10.70
CA LEU A 60 -21.02 -3.27 -10.19
C LEU A 60 -20.05 -2.53 -9.26
N LEU A 61 -19.64 -1.30 -9.64
CA LEU A 61 -18.79 -0.48 -8.77
C LEU A 61 -19.52 -0.05 -7.50
N MET A 62 -20.80 0.35 -7.64
CA MET A 62 -21.65 0.70 -6.49
C MET A 62 -21.82 -0.49 -5.54
N ALA A 63 -22.15 -1.67 -6.06
CA ALA A 63 -22.27 -2.87 -5.27
C ALA A 63 -20.93 -3.25 -4.57
N SER A 64 -19.80 -3.08 -5.24
CA SER A 64 -18.50 -3.35 -4.63
C SER A 64 -18.19 -2.41 -3.46
N LEU A 65 -18.60 -1.14 -3.53
CA LEU A 65 -18.47 -0.20 -2.43
C LEU A 65 -19.37 -0.56 -1.25
N ASP A 66 -20.61 -0.94 -1.53
CA ASP A 66 -21.57 -1.35 -0.51
C ASP A 66 -21.12 -2.64 0.22
N ILE A 67 -20.68 -3.66 -0.53
CA ILE A 67 -20.10 -4.89 0.03
C ILE A 67 -18.85 -4.58 0.86
N ASN A 68 -17.99 -3.67 0.38
CA ASN A 68 -16.81 -3.27 1.12
C ASN A 68 -17.17 -2.60 2.46
N ALA A 69 -18.20 -1.75 2.48
CA ALA A 69 -18.70 -1.13 3.70
C ALA A 69 -19.24 -2.18 4.69
N ASP A 70 -20.01 -3.16 4.21
CA ASP A 70 -20.53 -4.27 5.02
C ASP A 70 -19.40 -5.14 5.61
N ILE A 71 -18.36 -5.45 4.81
CA ILE A 71 -17.18 -6.18 5.29
C ILE A 71 -16.46 -5.38 6.39
N LEU A 72 -16.27 -4.08 6.20
CA LEU A 72 -15.59 -3.25 7.18
C LEU A 72 -16.40 -3.10 8.47
N GLU A 73 -17.71 -2.96 8.38
CA GLU A 73 -18.59 -2.90 9.55
C GLU A 73 -18.55 -4.19 10.39
N LYS A 74 -18.56 -5.34 9.73
CA LYS A 74 -18.61 -6.65 10.40
C LYS A 74 -17.26 -7.19 10.85
N HIS A 75 -16.22 -6.92 10.09
CA HIS A 75 -14.91 -7.58 10.22
C HIS A 75 -13.72 -6.61 10.25
N GLY A 76 -13.95 -5.31 10.08
CA GLY A 76 -12.89 -4.30 9.90
C GLY A 76 -11.87 -4.29 11.03
N GLU A 77 -12.30 -4.26 12.29
CA GLU A 77 -11.39 -4.23 13.44
C GLU A 77 -10.40 -5.41 13.45
N GLY A 78 -10.91 -6.63 13.26
CA GLY A 78 -10.06 -7.82 13.19
C GLY A 78 -9.14 -7.83 11.98
N SER A 79 -9.64 -7.41 10.83
CA SER A 79 -8.87 -7.36 9.58
C SER A 79 -7.75 -6.32 9.63
N PHE A 80 -8.02 -5.13 10.15
CA PHE A 80 -7.00 -4.09 10.34
C PHE A 80 -5.94 -4.49 11.37
N SER A 81 -6.36 -5.12 12.47
CA SER A 81 -5.42 -5.62 13.49
C SER A 81 -4.51 -6.71 12.94
N ALA A 82 -5.03 -7.64 12.16
CA ALA A 82 -4.25 -8.69 11.51
C ALA A 82 -3.29 -8.12 10.47
N TRP A 83 -3.75 -7.16 9.65
CA TRP A 83 -2.91 -6.49 8.67
C TRP A 83 -1.77 -5.71 9.33
N GLN A 84 -2.05 -4.94 10.37
CA GLN A 84 -1.04 -4.23 11.14
C GLN A 84 0.01 -5.19 11.74
N ALA A 85 -0.42 -6.28 12.37
CA ALA A 85 0.48 -7.28 12.93
C ALA A 85 1.39 -7.92 11.87
N ASN A 86 0.87 -8.20 10.67
CA ASN A 86 1.64 -8.73 9.56
C ASN A 86 2.70 -7.72 9.06
N ILE A 87 2.35 -6.43 8.97
CA ILE A 87 3.28 -5.37 8.61
C ILE A 87 4.41 -5.25 9.64
N GLU A 88 4.07 -5.20 10.93
CA GLU A 88 5.04 -5.10 12.02
C GLU A 88 6.02 -6.30 12.03
N ASP A 89 5.50 -7.51 11.87
CA ASP A 89 6.30 -8.73 11.78
C ASP A 89 7.24 -8.71 10.56
N PHE A 90 6.73 -8.25 9.40
CA PHE A 90 7.54 -8.09 8.19
C PHE A 90 8.69 -7.12 8.41
N TYR A 91 8.42 -5.90 8.92
CA TYR A 91 9.45 -4.89 9.17
C TYR A 91 10.50 -5.40 10.16
N ALA A 92 10.08 -6.06 11.25
CA ALA A 92 11.01 -6.63 12.24
C ALA A 92 11.93 -7.70 11.63
N LYS A 93 11.39 -8.56 10.77
CA LYS A 93 12.16 -9.63 10.10
C LYS A 93 13.05 -9.11 8.97
N ALA A 94 12.56 -8.12 8.22
CA ALA A 94 13.31 -7.50 7.14
C ALA A 94 14.52 -6.70 7.66
N ALA A 95 14.39 -6.05 8.81
CA ALA A 95 15.49 -5.34 9.48
C ALA A 95 16.67 -6.25 9.85
N ALA A 96 16.46 -7.58 9.95
CA ALA A 96 17.51 -8.55 10.21
C ALA A 96 18.26 -9.01 8.94
N VAL A 97 17.82 -8.58 7.75
CA VAL A 97 18.50 -8.88 6.48
C VAL A 97 19.57 -7.82 6.25
N GLU A 98 20.83 -8.24 6.35
CA GLU A 98 21.96 -7.33 6.15
C GLU A 98 21.87 -6.67 4.77
N GLY A 99 22.09 -5.34 4.70
CA GLY A 99 22.09 -4.60 3.45
C GLY A 99 20.72 -4.30 2.83
N LEU A 100 19.64 -4.91 3.28
CA LEU A 100 18.28 -4.52 2.91
C LEU A 100 17.88 -3.30 3.74
N LYS A 101 17.42 -2.26 3.07
CA LYS A 101 16.91 -1.05 3.73
C LYS A 101 15.42 -0.90 3.45
N LEU A 102 14.65 -0.79 4.52
CA LEU A 102 13.29 -0.28 4.45
C LEU A 102 13.33 1.21 4.73
N MET A 103 12.80 2.01 3.79
CA MET A 103 12.73 3.46 3.98
C MET A 103 11.70 3.78 5.05
N GLU A 104 12.12 4.41 6.13
CA GLU A 104 11.27 4.88 7.21
C GLU A 104 11.49 6.38 7.45
N VAL A 105 10.39 7.12 7.52
CA VAL A 105 10.40 8.53 7.96
C VAL A 105 9.77 8.57 9.35
N PRO A 106 10.54 8.85 10.42
CA PRO A 106 10.01 8.82 11.77
C PRO A 106 8.76 9.71 11.94
N GLY A 107 7.69 9.14 12.42
CA GLY A 107 6.45 9.84 12.79
C GLY A 107 5.55 10.30 11.65
N ALA A 108 5.90 10.03 10.39
CA ALA A 108 5.16 10.59 9.25
C ALA A 108 4.92 9.61 8.09
N MET A 109 5.24 8.33 8.24
CA MET A 109 5.15 7.37 7.13
C MET A 109 4.05 6.33 7.34
N ASP A 110 3.26 6.14 6.30
CA ASP A 110 2.31 5.04 6.18
C ASP A 110 3.06 3.73 5.85
N LYS A 111 3.24 2.87 6.85
CA LYS A 111 3.95 1.58 6.71
C LYS A 111 3.24 0.57 5.82
N THR A 112 2.00 0.83 5.42
CA THR A 112 1.28 -0.01 4.46
C THR A 112 1.88 0.06 3.04
N LYS A 113 2.68 1.09 2.78
CA LYS A 113 3.51 1.24 1.57
C LYS A 113 4.95 0.87 1.93
N ILE A 114 5.34 -0.36 1.60
CA ILE A 114 6.67 -0.89 1.92
C ILE A 114 7.65 -0.41 0.86
N ASN A 115 8.55 0.49 1.25
CA ASN A 115 9.57 1.05 0.37
C ASN A 115 10.91 0.34 0.63
N ILE A 116 11.41 -0.35 -0.38
CA ILE A 116 12.54 -1.27 -0.33
C ILE A 116 13.71 -0.70 -1.14
N ASP A 117 14.89 -0.66 -0.53
CA ASP A 117 16.16 -0.31 -1.18
C ASP A 117 17.17 -1.46 -0.98
N MET A 118 17.63 -2.02 -2.08
CA MET A 118 18.67 -3.05 -2.13
C MET A 118 19.94 -2.57 -2.89
N SER A 119 20.16 -1.27 -2.97
CA SER A 119 21.32 -0.70 -3.66
C SER A 119 22.68 -1.14 -3.09
N SER A 120 22.72 -1.55 -1.83
CA SER A 120 23.91 -2.16 -1.20
C SER A 120 24.35 -3.48 -1.84
N TYR A 121 23.47 -4.14 -2.58
CA TYR A 121 23.76 -5.34 -3.38
C TYR A 121 24.08 -5.00 -4.84
N GLY A 122 24.25 -3.71 -5.20
CA GLY A 122 24.44 -3.26 -6.56
C GLY A 122 23.20 -3.38 -7.45
N ILE A 123 22.01 -3.43 -6.85
CA ILE A 123 20.72 -3.58 -7.54
C ILE A 123 19.98 -2.27 -7.45
N ASP A 124 19.56 -1.70 -8.59
CA ASP A 124 18.64 -0.57 -8.62
C ASP A 124 17.17 -1.04 -8.51
N GLY A 125 16.25 -0.09 -8.40
CA GLY A 125 14.83 -0.41 -8.23
C GLY A 125 14.22 -1.19 -9.40
N ASN A 126 14.64 -0.93 -10.65
CA ASN A 126 14.12 -1.64 -11.82
C ASN A 126 14.62 -3.08 -11.84
N GLN A 127 15.90 -3.29 -11.53
CA GLN A 127 16.48 -4.64 -11.43
C GLN A 127 15.80 -5.43 -10.29
N LEU A 128 15.52 -4.78 -9.16
CA LEU A 128 14.78 -5.41 -8.06
C LEU A 128 13.36 -5.79 -8.49
N GLU A 129 12.67 -4.95 -9.26
CA GLU A 129 11.34 -5.24 -9.79
C GLU A 129 11.36 -6.48 -10.70
N GLU A 130 12.30 -6.57 -11.64
CA GLU A 130 12.46 -7.73 -12.52
C GLU A 130 12.67 -9.02 -11.73
N LEU A 131 13.59 -9.01 -10.75
CA LEU A 131 13.86 -10.15 -9.89
C LEU A 131 12.65 -10.59 -9.05
N LEU A 132 11.85 -9.64 -8.55
CA LEU A 132 10.63 -9.94 -7.84
C LEU A 132 9.53 -10.47 -8.77
N MET A 133 9.42 -9.94 -9.99
CA MET A 133 8.47 -10.43 -11.00
C MET A 133 8.75 -11.89 -11.38
N GLU A 134 10.02 -12.31 -11.50
CA GLU A 134 10.41 -13.71 -11.71
C GLU A 134 9.93 -14.63 -10.57
N LYS A 135 9.85 -14.09 -9.36
CA LYS A 135 9.30 -14.78 -8.18
C LYS A 135 7.77 -14.61 -8.04
N GLY A 136 7.12 -13.97 -9.04
CA GLY A 136 5.67 -13.73 -9.10
C GLY A 136 5.19 -12.69 -8.09
N ILE A 137 6.02 -11.70 -7.76
CA ILE A 137 5.69 -10.56 -6.91
C ILE A 137 5.73 -9.31 -7.78
N TYR A 138 4.65 -8.52 -7.75
CA TYR A 138 4.50 -7.30 -8.54
C TYR A 138 4.50 -6.09 -7.63
N SER A 139 5.33 -5.10 -7.97
CA SER A 139 5.42 -3.84 -7.25
C SER A 139 4.35 -2.85 -7.72
N GLU A 140 4.13 -1.79 -6.96
CA GLU A 140 3.24 -0.68 -7.36
C GLU A 140 4.02 0.40 -8.11
N LEU A 141 5.27 0.68 -7.69
CA LEU A 141 6.04 1.81 -8.21
C LEU A 141 7.53 1.60 -7.98
N VAL A 142 8.33 2.04 -8.94
CA VAL A 142 9.78 2.15 -8.82
C VAL A 142 10.21 3.61 -9.00
N THR A 143 11.11 4.09 -8.14
CA THR A 143 11.72 5.42 -8.23
C THR A 143 13.19 5.34 -7.84
N GLY A 144 14.08 5.40 -8.84
CA GLY A 144 15.52 5.25 -8.63
C GLY A 144 15.86 3.88 -8.02
N ASN A 145 16.46 3.87 -6.82
CA ASN A 145 16.80 2.64 -6.12
C ASN A 145 15.66 2.08 -5.25
N ILE A 146 14.54 2.82 -5.14
CA ILE A 146 13.44 2.46 -4.26
C ILE A 146 12.34 1.77 -5.05
N LEU A 147 11.97 0.58 -4.61
CA LEU A 147 10.80 -0.15 -5.07
C LEU A 147 9.74 -0.10 -3.98
N MET A 148 8.52 0.28 -4.33
CA MET A 148 7.38 0.33 -3.42
C MET A 148 6.42 -0.82 -3.67
N CYS A 149 6.15 -1.61 -2.63
CA CYS A 149 5.05 -2.55 -2.58
C CYS A 149 3.88 -1.92 -1.83
N MET A 150 2.69 -1.97 -2.41
CA MET A 150 1.46 -1.57 -1.74
C MET A 150 0.81 -2.78 -1.09
N THR A 151 0.43 -2.65 0.16
CA THR A 151 -0.33 -3.68 0.87
C THR A 151 -1.76 -3.20 1.13
N GLY A 152 -2.67 -4.13 1.34
CA GLY A 152 -4.07 -3.89 1.63
C GLY A 152 -4.64 -4.88 2.64
N ILE A 153 -5.86 -4.61 3.09
CA ILE A 153 -6.58 -5.43 4.08
C ILE A 153 -6.75 -6.90 3.65
N GLY A 154 -6.64 -7.18 2.35
CA GLY A 154 -6.73 -8.54 1.79
C GLY A 154 -5.41 -9.31 1.81
N ASN A 155 -4.28 -8.68 2.15
CA ASN A 155 -3.01 -9.38 2.22
C ASN A 155 -2.94 -10.26 3.48
N THR A 156 -2.55 -11.50 3.26
CA THR A 156 -2.38 -12.49 4.31
C THR A 156 -0.95 -12.53 4.83
N LYS A 157 -0.72 -13.18 5.97
CA LYS A 157 0.62 -13.43 6.48
C LYS A 157 1.54 -14.12 5.45
N ALA A 158 0.98 -15.05 4.65
CA ALA A 158 1.73 -15.75 3.62
C ALA A 158 2.27 -14.82 2.52
N ASP A 159 1.55 -13.74 2.20
CA ASP A 159 2.02 -12.76 1.20
C ASP A 159 3.26 -12.01 1.69
N PHE A 160 3.26 -11.59 2.97
CA PHE A 160 4.42 -10.95 3.60
C PHE A 160 5.61 -11.89 3.74
N GLU A 161 5.37 -13.15 4.13
CA GLU A 161 6.40 -14.19 4.22
C GLU A 161 7.01 -14.48 2.85
N ARG A 162 6.19 -14.51 1.78
CA ARG A 162 6.65 -14.69 0.40
C ARG A 162 7.53 -13.54 -0.06
N LEU A 163 7.13 -12.29 0.21
CA LEU A 163 7.96 -11.12 -0.11
C LEU A 163 9.30 -11.19 0.62
N LEU A 164 9.28 -11.45 1.93
CA LEU A 164 10.50 -11.55 2.73
C LEU A 164 11.43 -12.68 2.24
N ALA A 165 10.87 -13.83 1.90
CA ALA A 165 11.64 -14.96 1.37
C ALA A 165 12.28 -14.62 0.01
N ALA A 166 11.56 -13.92 -0.86
CA ALA A 166 12.08 -13.45 -2.13
C ALA A 166 13.25 -12.46 -1.95
N LEU A 167 13.11 -11.49 -1.05
CA LEU A 167 14.18 -10.52 -0.76
C LEU A 167 15.43 -11.18 -0.18
N LYS A 168 15.25 -12.17 0.71
CA LYS A 168 16.36 -12.96 1.26
C LYS A 168 17.07 -13.77 0.18
N SER A 169 16.33 -14.46 -0.69
CA SER A 169 16.89 -15.22 -1.81
C SER A 169 17.72 -14.32 -2.74
N ILE A 170 17.19 -13.13 -3.09
CA ILE A 170 17.91 -12.14 -3.89
C ILE A 170 19.20 -11.69 -3.20
N ALA A 171 19.14 -11.43 -1.89
CA ALA A 171 20.32 -11.05 -1.11
C ALA A 171 21.40 -12.15 -1.09
N GLU A 172 21.00 -13.40 -0.89
CA GLU A 172 21.89 -14.56 -0.90
C GLU A 172 22.53 -14.80 -2.27
N GLU A 173 21.73 -14.75 -3.35
CA GLU A 173 22.21 -14.91 -4.73
C GLU A 173 23.25 -13.84 -5.11
N ARG A 174 23.07 -12.60 -4.69
CA ARG A 174 23.97 -11.48 -4.97
C ARG A 174 25.22 -11.48 -4.09
N ALA A 175 25.16 -11.93 -2.85
CA ALA A 175 26.34 -12.13 -2.01
C ALA A 175 27.24 -13.24 -2.59
N PHE A 176 26.65 -14.28 -3.15
CA PHE A 176 27.38 -15.38 -3.81
C PHE A 176 28.09 -14.92 -5.10
N ASP A 177 27.44 -14.07 -5.92
CA ASP A 177 28.04 -13.54 -7.16
C ASP A 177 29.25 -12.62 -6.88
N LYS A 178 29.35 -12.00 -5.70
CA LYS A 178 30.52 -11.18 -5.31
C LYS A 178 31.74 -12.03 -4.92
N ASP A 179 31.52 -13.24 -4.43
CA ASP A 179 32.59 -14.17 -4.05
C ASP A 179 33.02 -15.10 -5.19
N GLY A 180 32.24 -15.17 -6.27
CA GLY A 180 32.47 -16.05 -7.43
C GLY A 180 33.04 -15.37 -8.68
N SER A 181 33.29 -14.06 -8.64
CA SER A 181 33.86 -13.29 -9.75
C SER A 181 35.29 -12.83 -9.47
N ASP A 182 36.20 -13.82 -9.36
CA ASP A 182 37.66 -13.66 -9.54
C ASP A 182 38.14 -14.50 -10.74
#